data_931b03d3f559d7cbd2f14cdda52352d6
#
_entry.id   931b03d3f559d7cbd2f14cdda52352d6
#
_cell.length_a   1.000
_cell.length_b   1.000
_cell.length_c   1.000
_cell.angle_alpha   90.00
_cell.angle_beta   90.00
_cell.angle_gamma   90.00
#
_symmetry.space_group_name_H-M   'P 1'
#
loop_
_entity.id
_entity.type
_entity.pdbx_description
1 polymer ?
#
loop_
_entity_poly.entity_id
_entity_poly.type
_entity_poly.pdbx_seq_one_letter_code
_entity_poly.pdbx_strand_id
1 'polypeptide(L)'
;LYDIILEEGDVIKVPKLTQTVQTFGAVNVPRQIAYHSGLGFRRLISESGWFAPNASRRYAYMVRPNGEIKTTKRFLFFRFYPSLEPGAEVYVPAKKDKRPISTPEYIAMGTGLASLGGLIIALINTVK
;
A
#
# COMPACT_ATOMS: atom_id res chain seq x y z
N LEU A 1 -8.00 -31.56 14.37
CA LEU A 1 -6.76 -31.94 15.02
C LEU A 1 -6.28 -33.27 14.44
N TYR A 2 -5.24 -33.22 13.67
CA TYR A 2 -4.64 -34.41 13.08
C TYR A 2 -3.44 -34.82 13.93
N ASP A 3 -3.51 -35.99 14.55
CA ASP A 3 -2.35 -36.58 15.19
C ASP A 3 -1.46 -37.16 14.10
N ILE A 4 -0.31 -36.52 13.94
CA ILE A 4 0.72 -37.00 13.02
C ILE A 4 1.57 -38.00 13.78
N ILE A 5 1.55 -39.25 13.35
CA ILE A 5 2.42 -40.26 13.91
C ILE A 5 3.80 -40.10 13.27
N LEU A 6 4.80 -39.80 14.10
CA LEU A 6 6.18 -39.67 13.66
C LEU A 6 6.83 -41.06 13.55
N GLU A 7 7.43 -41.28 12.40
CA GLU A 7 8.23 -42.48 12.15
C GLU A 7 9.73 -42.17 12.24
N GLU A 8 10.53 -43.17 12.43
CA GLU A 8 11.96 -43.03 12.47
C GLU A 8 12.49 -42.50 11.14
N GLY A 9 13.23 -41.38 11.17
CA GLY A 9 13.72 -40.69 9.98
C GLY A 9 12.92 -39.44 9.59
N ASP A 10 11.81 -39.19 10.24
CA ASP A 10 11.00 -37.99 9.99
C ASP A 10 11.70 -36.73 10.52
N VAL A 11 11.73 -35.69 9.71
CA VAL A 11 12.30 -34.39 10.08
C VAL A 11 11.17 -33.39 10.27
N ILE A 12 11.04 -32.91 11.51
CA ILE A 12 10.10 -31.82 11.82
C ILE A 12 10.84 -30.51 11.68
N LYS A 13 10.44 -29.70 10.70
CA LYS A 13 10.90 -28.32 10.60
C LYS A 13 9.87 -27.41 11.27
N VAL A 14 10.26 -26.86 12.43
CA VAL A 14 9.47 -25.81 13.07
C VAL A 14 10.06 -24.46 12.62
N PRO A 15 9.41 -23.75 11.69
CA PRO A 15 9.92 -22.44 11.30
C PRO A 15 9.84 -21.50 12.48
N LYS A 16 10.91 -20.74 12.72
CA LYS A 16 10.88 -19.64 13.68
C LYS A 16 9.83 -18.65 13.21
N LEU A 17 8.90 -18.32 14.09
CA LEU A 17 7.96 -17.24 13.82
C LEU A 17 8.75 -15.95 13.66
N THR A 18 8.83 -15.47 12.43
CA THR A 18 9.54 -14.23 12.16
C THR A 18 8.67 -13.07 12.65
N GLN A 19 9.01 -12.58 13.82
CA GLN A 19 8.29 -11.43 14.40
C GLN A 19 8.88 -10.13 13.84
N THR A 20 8.77 -9.97 12.54
CA THR A 20 9.24 -8.77 11.83
C THR A 20 8.13 -8.19 10.99
N VAL A 21 8.23 -6.89 10.75
CA VAL A 21 7.35 -6.16 9.84
C VAL A 21 8.22 -5.53 8.77
N GLN A 22 7.77 -5.60 7.54
CA GLN A 22 8.56 -5.14 6.40
C GLN A 22 7.82 -4.01 5.67
N THR A 23 8.58 -3.01 5.23
CA THR A 23 8.06 -1.90 4.42
C THR A 23 8.52 -2.03 2.98
N PHE A 24 7.62 -1.71 2.06
CA PHE A 24 7.87 -1.73 0.62
C PHE A 24 7.31 -0.48 -0.04
N GLY A 25 7.85 -0.15 -1.19
CA GLY A 25 7.32 0.89 -2.06
C GLY A 25 7.91 2.26 -1.77
N ALA A 26 7.06 3.28 -1.77
CA ALA A 26 7.48 4.67 -1.72
C ALA A 26 7.73 5.16 -0.30
N VAL A 27 8.65 4.51 0.39
CA VAL A 27 9.27 5.01 1.62
C VAL A 27 10.74 5.31 1.33
N ASN A 28 11.34 6.19 2.10
CA ASN A 28 12.73 6.60 1.82
C ASN A 28 13.72 5.46 1.96
N VAL A 29 13.55 4.61 2.98
CA VAL A 29 14.41 3.45 3.22
C VAL A 29 13.53 2.24 3.54
N PRO A 30 13.13 1.46 2.54
CA PRO A 30 12.42 0.21 2.80
C PRO A 30 13.30 -0.71 3.66
N ARG A 31 12.73 -1.23 4.74
CA ARG A 31 13.46 -2.09 5.66
C ARG A 31 12.56 -3.07 6.39
N GLN A 32 13.20 -4.04 6.98
CA GLN A 32 12.56 -5.01 7.86
C GLN A 32 12.89 -4.65 9.30
N ILE A 33 11.88 -4.54 10.13
CA ILE A 33 11.99 -4.09 11.52
C ILE A 33 11.41 -5.17 12.42
N ALA A 34 12.06 -5.42 13.56
CA ALA A 34 11.52 -6.34 14.55
C ALA A 34 10.21 -5.80 15.12
N TYR A 35 9.20 -6.66 15.17
CA TYR A 35 7.92 -6.30 15.76
C TYR A 35 8.00 -6.32 17.27
N HIS A 36 7.40 -5.32 17.91
CA HIS A 36 7.18 -5.29 19.35
C HIS A 36 5.79 -4.72 19.63
N SER A 37 5.23 -5.05 20.78
CA SER A 37 3.93 -4.47 21.16
C SER A 37 4.05 -2.95 21.28
N GLY A 38 3.10 -2.25 20.68
CA GLY A 38 3.13 -0.79 20.61
C GLY A 38 3.74 -0.24 19.31
N LEU A 39 4.29 -1.10 18.44
CA LEU A 39 4.75 -0.66 17.13
C LEU A 39 3.53 -0.36 16.25
N GLY A 40 3.29 0.92 16.02
CA GLY A 40 2.22 1.37 15.15
C GLY A 40 2.67 1.58 13.71
N PHE A 41 1.71 1.72 12.81
CA PHE A 41 1.96 1.96 11.39
C PHE A 41 2.82 3.21 11.16
N ARG A 42 2.48 4.32 11.84
CA ARG A 42 3.25 5.57 11.71
C ARG A 42 4.68 5.42 12.22
N ARG A 43 4.87 4.68 13.29
CA ARG A 43 6.20 4.44 13.82
C ARG A 43 7.06 3.64 12.86
N LEU A 44 6.47 2.61 12.24
CA LEU A 44 7.13 1.81 11.24
C LEU A 44 7.57 2.67 10.05
N ILE A 45 6.69 3.51 9.54
CA ILE A 45 7.00 4.42 8.43
C ILE A 45 8.09 5.42 8.84
N SER A 46 8.03 5.94 10.06
CA SER A 46 9.06 6.85 10.59
C SER A 46 10.43 6.17 10.62
N GLU A 47 10.50 4.91 11.04
CA GLU A 47 11.76 4.16 11.05
C GLU A 47 12.24 3.76 9.66
N SER A 48 11.36 3.76 8.69
CA SER A 48 11.69 3.60 7.26
C SER A 48 12.07 4.92 6.58
N GLY A 49 12.41 5.94 7.34
CA GLY A 49 12.79 7.24 6.83
C GLY A 49 11.63 8.11 6.37
N TRP A 50 10.39 7.76 6.77
CA TRP A 50 9.17 8.43 6.40
C TRP A 50 8.76 8.18 4.95
N PHE A 51 7.62 8.68 4.56
CA PHE A 51 7.14 8.58 3.19
C PHE A 51 8.07 9.27 2.21
N ALA A 52 8.31 8.66 1.07
CA ALA A 52 9.03 9.31 -0.02
C ALA A 52 8.21 10.48 -0.57
N PRO A 53 8.86 11.48 -1.22
CA PRO A 53 8.14 12.64 -1.77
C PRO A 53 7.02 12.27 -2.75
N ASN A 54 7.18 11.16 -3.46
CA ASN A 54 6.20 10.65 -4.43
C ASN A 54 5.22 9.64 -3.82
N ALA A 55 5.23 9.47 -2.49
CA ALA A 55 4.38 8.47 -1.86
C ALA A 55 2.91 8.87 -1.86
N SER A 56 2.06 7.91 -2.15
CA SER A 56 0.62 8.06 -2.01
C SER A 56 0.19 7.56 -0.63
N ARG A 57 0.29 8.43 0.36
CA ARG A 57 -0.03 8.10 1.76
C ARG A 57 -1.46 7.59 1.93
N ARG A 58 -2.34 8.08 1.08
CA ARG A 58 -3.77 7.79 1.09
C ARG A 58 -4.07 6.32 0.79
N TYR A 59 -3.24 5.70 -0.02
CA TYR A 59 -3.44 4.33 -0.50
C TYR A 59 -2.48 3.34 0.12
N ALA A 60 -1.77 3.72 1.16
CA ALA A 60 -0.93 2.80 1.89
C ALA A 60 -1.78 1.67 2.49
N TYR A 61 -1.28 0.44 2.38
CA TYR A 61 -2.00 -0.73 2.87
C TYR A 61 -1.05 -1.72 3.52
N MET A 62 -1.62 -2.63 4.29
CA MET A 62 -0.89 -3.68 4.98
C MET A 62 -1.40 -5.04 4.49
N VAL A 63 -0.48 -5.95 4.25
CA VAL A 63 -0.79 -7.36 3.96
C VAL A 63 -0.48 -8.16 5.21
N ARG A 64 -1.48 -8.82 5.75
CA ARG A 64 -1.33 -9.68 6.92
C ARG A 64 -0.65 -11.00 6.53
N PRO A 65 -0.05 -11.73 7.50
CA PRO A 65 0.57 -13.02 7.21
C PRO A 65 -0.35 -14.03 6.55
N ASN A 66 -1.66 -13.93 6.79
CA ASN A 66 -2.66 -14.80 6.16
C ASN A 66 -3.07 -14.35 4.75
N GLY A 67 -2.47 -13.28 4.22
CA GLY A 67 -2.78 -12.72 2.90
C GLY A 67 -3.90 -11.69 2.90
N GLU A 68 -4.55 -11.43 4.02
CA GLU A 68 -5.59 -10.42 4.12
C GLU A 68 -5.02 -9.01 3.98
N ILE A 69 -5.67 -8.17 3.19
CA ILE A 69 -5.24 -6.78 2.96
C ILE A 69 -6.07 -5.84 3.84
N LYS A 70 -5.38 -5.01 4.59
CA LYS A 70 -5.98 -3.93 5.38
C LYS A 70 -5.56 -2.59 4.80
N THR A 71 -6.52 -1.78 4.43
CA THR A 71 -6.29 -0.47 3.81
C THR A 71 -6.34 0.64 4.84
N THR A 72 -5.74 1.77 4.49
CA THR A 72 -5.89 3.00 5.26
C THR A 72 -7.31 3.53 5.09
N LYS A 73 -7.97 3.81 6.20
CA LYS A 73 -9.32 4.38 6.21
C LYS A 73 -9.22 5.89 6.44
N ARG A 74 -10.06 6.63 5.75
CA ARG A 74 -10.12 8.08 5.90
C ARG A 74 -11.54 8.48 6.30
N PHE A 75 -11.61 9.27 7.37
CA PHE A 75 -12.87 9.89 7.82
C PHE A 75 -12.62 11.37 8.06
N LEU A 76 -13.25 12.24 7.27
CA LEU A 76 -13.03 13.68 7.26
C LEU A 76 -11.56 14.03 7.04
N PHE A 77 -10.90 14.64 8.04
CA PHE A 77 -9.48 14.99 7.99
C PHE A 77 -8.58 13.94 8.63
N PHE A 78 -9.15 12.89 9.20
CA PHE A 78 -8.41 11.87 9.93
C PHE A 78 -8.11 10.67 9.04
N ARG A 79 -6.88 10.17 9.14
CA ARG A 79 -6.46 8.94 8.50
C ARG A 79 -6.27 7.88 9.57
N PHE A 80 -6.92 6.75 9.38
CA PHE A 80 -6.79 5.61 10.26
C PHE A 80 -5.98 4.54 9.56
N TYR A 81 -4.75 4.37 10.02
CA TYR A 81 -3.89 3.32 9.50
C TYR A 81 -4.23 1.99 10.17
N PRO A 82 -4.03 0.87 9.45
CA PRO A 82 -4.29 -0.44 10.04
C PRO A 82 -3.31 -0.75 11.17
N SER A 83 -3.74 -1.56 12.12
CA SER A 83 -2.90 -2.04 13.20
C SER A 83 -1.88 -3.05 12.68
N LEU A 84 -0.63 -2.92 13.08
CA LEU A 84 0.41 -3.83 12.67
C LEU A 84 0.34 -5.15 13.43
N GLU A 85 0.73 -6.21 12.73
CA GLU A 85 0.84 -7.56 13.27
C GLU A 85 2.22 -8.13 12.95
N PRO A 86 2.73 -9.08 13.78
CA PRO A 86 3.97 -9.77 13.44
C PRO A 86 3.87 -10.46 12.08
N GLY A 87 4.86 -10.29 11.23
CA GLY A 87 4.90 -10.86 9.89
C GLY A 87 4.12 -10.07 8.84
N ALA A 88 3.56 -8.92 9.19
CA ALA A 88 2.85 -8.07 8.25
C ALA A 88 3.81 -7.36 7.30
N GLU A 89 3.32 -7.05 6.12
CA GLU A 89 4.02 -6.26 5.10
C GLU A 89 3.25 -4.98 4.82
N VAL A 90 3.95 -3.86 4.83
CA VAL A 90 3.35 -2.54 4.56
C VAL A 90 3.80 -2.06 3.19
N TYR A 91 2.85 -1.77 2.34
CA TYR A 91 3.08 -1.28 0.99
C TYR A 91 2.61 0.17 0.89
N VAL A 92 3.50 1.03 0.43
CA VAL A 92 3.19 2.43 0.15
C VAL A 92 3.30 2.64 -1.35
N PRO A 93 2.18 2.77 -2.07
CA PRO A 93 2.24 3.02 -3.50
C PRO A 93 2.76 4.43 -3.80
N ALA A 94 3.44 4.57 -4.92
CA ALA A 94 3.87 5.86 -5.41
C ALA A 94 2.73 6.55 -6.16
N LYS A 95 2.67 7.87 -6.08
CA LYS A 95 1.80 8.66 -6.94
C LYS A 95 2.26 8.50 -8.39
N LYS A 96 1.32 8.41 -9.29
CA LYS A 96 1.66 8.48 -10.71
C LYS A 96 2.35 9.82 -10.99
N ASP A 97 3.52 9.74 -11.58
CA ASP A 97 4.22 10.93 -12.03
C ASP A 97 3.29 11.74 -12.91
N LYS A 98 2.96 12.94 -12.48
CA LYS A 98 2.33 13.91 -13.36
C LYS A 98 3.40 14.42 -14.31
N ARG A 99 3.68 13.67 -15.36
CA ARG A 99 4.46 14.21 -16.43
C ARG A 99 3.76 15.46 -16.94
N PRO A 100 4.49 16.57 -17.20
CA PRO A 100 3.89 17.64 -17.96
C PRO A 100 3.43 17.04 -19.27
N ILE A 101 2.12 16.97 -19.46
CA ILE A 101 1.52 16.39 -20.65
C ILE A 101 1.90 17.31 -21.82
N SER A 102 2.66 16.76 -22.79
CA SER A 102 2.96 17.50 -23.98
C SER A 102 1.67 17.79 -24.75
N THR A 103 1.65 18.88 -25.51
CA THR A 103 0.46 19.28 -26.26
C THR A 103 -0.12 18.16 -27.12
N PRO A 104 0.68 17.35 -27.86
CA PRO A 104 0.17 16.20 -28.60
C PRO A 104 -0.47 15.13 -27.69
N GLU A 105 0.13 14.83 -26.55
CA GLU A 105 -0.43 13.87 -25.58
C GLU A 105 -1.74 14.41 -24.98
N TYR A 106 -1.78 15.68 -24.70
CA TYR A 106 -2.99 16.32 -24.20
C TYR A 106 -4.14 16.23 -25.22
N ILE A 107 -3.86 16.48 -26.48
CA ILE A 107 -4.84 16.34 -27.57
C ILE A 107 -5.27 14.88 -27.72
N ALA A 108 -4.33 13.94 -27.67
CA ALA A 108 -4.65 12.51 -27.75
C ALA A 108 -5.50 12.05 -26.57
N MET A 109 -5.17 12.47 -25.35
CA MET A 109 -5.98 12.22 -24.17
C MET A 109 -7.32 12.95 -24.25
N GLY A 110 -7.34 14.18 -24.74
CA GLY A 110 -8.55 14.94 -24.94
C GLY A 110 -9.46 14.29 -25.98
N THR A 111 -8.90 13.68 -27.00
CA THR A 111 -9.67 12.96 -28.02
C THR A 111 -10.16 11.60 -27.51
N GLY A 112 -9.34 10.90 -26.71
CA GLY A 112 -9.76 9.65 -26.08
C GLY A 112 -10.78 9.85 -24.98
N LEU A 113 -10.64 10.92 -24.20
CA LEU A 113 -11.61 11.33 -23.20
C LEU A 113 -12.76 12.14 -23.78
N ALA A 114 -12.63 12.64 -25.01
CA ALA A 114 -13.67 13.46 -25.66
C ALA A 114 -14.93 12.65 -25.97
N SER A 115 -14.83 11.32 -26.02
CA SER A 115 -16.03 10.49 -26.07
C SER A 115 -16.76 10.43 -24.72
N LEU A 116 -16.02 10.62 -23.61
CA LEU A 116 -16.59 10.60 -22.26
C LEU A 116 -16.45 11.96 -21.57
N GLY A 117 -15.21 12.42 -21.42
CA GLY A 117 -14.92 13.69 -20.74
C GLY A 117 -15.33 14.90 -21.57
N GLY A 118 -15.21 14.84 -22.90
CA GLY A 118 -15.67 15.88 -23.79
C GLY A 118 -17.17 16.03 -23.78
N LEU A 119 -17.90 14.93 -23.68
CA LEU A 119 -19.36 14.98 -23.50
C LEU A 119 -19.75 15.62 -22.18
N ILE A 120 -19.03 15.33 -21.11
CA ILE A 120 -19.27 15.94 -19.81
C ILE A 120 -18.95 17.44 -19.84
N ILE A 121 -17.84 17.83 -20.45
CA ILE A 121 -17.45 19.23 -20.59
C ILE A 121 -18.43 19.97 -21.51
N ALA A 122 -18.83 19.35 -22.60
CA ALA A 122 -19.84 19.91 -23.50
C ALA A 122 -21.19 20.07 -22.81
N LEU A 123 -21.59 19.12 -21.98
CA LEU A 123 -22.80 19.24 -21.16
C LEU A 123 -22.69 20.37 -20.16
N ILE A 124 -21.55 20.53 -19.49
CA ILE A 124 -21.31 21.62 -18.55
C ILE A 124 -21.35 22.96 -19.26
N ASN A 125 -20.74 23.07 -20.44
CA ASN A 125 -20.74 24.28 -21.24
C ASN A 125 -22.13 24.60 -21.85
N THR A 126 -22.92 23.58 -22.12
CA THR A 126 -24.28 23.74 -22.64
C THR A 126 -25.24 24.15 -21.54
N VAL A 127 -24.98 23.74 -20.31
CA VAL A 127 -25.83 24.05 -19.13
C VAL A 127 -25.53 25.46 -18.56
N LYS A 128 -24.42 26.04 -18.94
CA LYS A 128 -24.08 27.41 -18.50
C LYS A 128 -24.90 28.46 -19.23
#